data_da55653b3e06bc624e55c67964c9a363
#
_entry.id   da55653b3e06bc624e55c67964c9a363
#
_cell.length_a   1.000
_cell.length_b   1.000
_cell.length_c   1.000
_cell.angle_alpha   90.00
_cell.angle_beta   90.00
_cell.angle_gamma   90.00
#
_symmetry.space_group_name_H-M   'P 1'
#
loop_
_entity.id
_entity.type
_entity.pdbx_description
1 polymer ?
#
loop_
_entity_poly.entity_id
_entity_poly.type
_entity_poly.pdbx_seq_one_letter_code
_entity_poly.pdbx_strand_id
1 'polypeptide(L)'
;MGREVLNWFILNPANLALKRPEMRRTTAAKLVLILVAALVAASVNAQTRHRREREPKETERPAPAVSVDKRDTMVTPPATFAGKPYWLALAQCGGAYFKLNVLYTALAVQARAVKPDPKLNTEYTRKLNDAIKTATAFFTGAERFLMTDRGIERIDAVLIYNEQSRAVADRIKTIDAALNAAKTCPALYQACQDAHAKACSESLAPVG
;
A
#
# COMPACT_ATOMS: atom_id res chain seq x y z
N MET A 1 25.84 6.04 -12.87
CA MET A 1 25.26 5.51 -14.12
C MET A 1 24.01 4.73 -13.78
N GLY A 2 22.81 5.35 -13.78
CA GLY A 2 21.57 4.69 -13.35
C GLY A 2 20.30 5.53 -13.48
N ARG A 3 20.37 6.72 -14.05
CA ARG A 3 19.22 7.65 -14.14
C ARG A 3 18.41 7.57 -15.45
N GLU A 4 18.93 7.01 -16.50
CA GLU A 4 18.29 7.07 -17.83
C GLU A 4 17.35 5.90 -18.16
N VAL A 5 17.40 4.79 -17.41
CA VAL A 5 16.61 3.59 -17.75
C VAL A 5 15.15 3.68 -17.30
N LEU A 6 14.84 4.53 -16.32
CA LEU A 6 13.48 4.60 -15.76
C LEU A 6 12.47 5.42 -16.59
N ASN A 7 12.94 6.35 -17.41
CA ASN A 7 12.06 7.25 -18.18
C ASN A 7 11.52 6.64 -19.49
N TRP A 8 12.06 5.51 -19.94
CA TRP A 8 11.68 4.93 -21.24
C TRP A 8 10.43 4.06 -21.21
N PHE A 9 9.99 3.64 -20.02
CA PHE A 9 8.91 2.64 -19.88
C PHE A 9 7.51 3.21 -19.62
N ILE A 10 7.36 4.50 -19.38
CA ILE A 10 6.07 5.06 -18.91
C ILE A 10 5.17 5.56 -20.05
N LEU A 11 5.66 5.69 -21.31
CA LEU A 11 4.94 6.45 -22.34
C LEU A 11 4.88 5.82 -23.73
N ASN A 12 4.74 4.49 -23.88
CA ASN A 12 4.41 4.02 -25.23
C ASN A 12 3.50 2.76 -25.25
N PRO A 13 2.15 2.93 -25.24
CA PRO A 13 1.22 1.82 -25.40
C PRO A 13 1.15 1.25 -26.83
N ALA A 14 1.88 1.82 -27.80
CA ALA A 14 1.79 1.45 -29.22
C ALA A 14 2.63 0.22 -29.65
N ASN A 15 3.48 -0.35 -28.80
CA ASN A 15 4.38 -1.44 -29.19
C ASN A 15 3.91 -2.86 -28.81
N LEU A 16 2.66 -3.06 -28.46
CA LEU A 16 2.05 -4.38 -28.25
C LEU A 16 1.44 -4.97 -29.53
N ALA A 17 2.05 -4.73 -30.69
CA ALA A 17 1.73 -5.50 -31.90
C ALA A 17 2.45 -6.84 -31.87
N LEU A 18 1.85 -7.81 -31.15
CA LEU A 18 2.22 -9.22 -31.21
C LEU A 18 2.03 -9.74 -32.64
N LYS A 19 3.15 -9.97 -33.34
CA LYS A 19 3.20 -10.67 -34.62
C LYS A 19 2.65 -12.08 -34.44
N ARG A 20 1.38 -12.28 -34.78
CA ARG A 20 0.73 -13.61 -34.72
C ARG A 20 1.23 -14.49 -35.88
N PRO A 21 1.63 -15.74 -35.63
CA PRO A 21 1.87 -16.69 -36.70
C PRO A 21 0.56 -16.99 -37.44
N GLU A 22 0.58 -16.87 -38.76
CA GLU A 22 -0.55 -17.26 -39.62
C GLU A 22 -0.74 -18.78 -39.57
N MET A 23 -1.65 -19.24 -38.72
CA MET A 23 -2.09 -20.62 -38.73
C MET A 23 -3.40 -20.68 -39.53
N ARG A 24 -3.34 -21.26 -40.77
CA ARG A 24 -4.53 -21.57 -41.61
C ARG A 24 -5.42 -22.52 -40.83
N ARG A 25 -6.41 -22.03 -40.15
CA ARG A 25 -7.44 -22.82 -39.46
C ARG A 25 -8.66 -22.92 -40.35
N THR A 26 -9.16 -24.13 -40.54
CA THR A 26 -10.38 -24.44 -41.28
C THR A 26 -11.59 -23.72 -40.67
N THR A 27 -12.58 -23.35 -41.49
CA THR A 27 -13.77 -22.60 -41.10
C THR A 27 -14.55 -23.24 -39.96
N ALA A 28 -14.55 -24.57 -39.87
CA ALA A 28 -15.20 -25.34 -38.81
C ALA A 28 -14.54 -25.10 -37.40
N ALA A 29 -13.21 -25.02 -37.34
CA ALA A 29 -12.51 -24.77 -36.09
C ALA A 29 -12.74 -23.35 -35.56
N LYS A 30 -12.95 -22.37 -36.45
CA LYS A 30 -13.29 -21.00 -36.09
C LYS A 30 -14.69 -20.86 -35.46
N LEU A 31 -15.67 -21.60 -35.98
CA LEU A 31 -17.04 -21.62 -35.46
C LEU A 31 -17.12 -22.24 -34.06
N VAL A 32 -16.42 -23.33 -33.82
CA VAL A 32 -16.36 -23.98 -32.49
C VAL A 32 -15.71 -23.07 -31.47
N LEU A 33 -14.64 -22.39 -31.84
CA LEU A 33 -13.92 -21.45 -30.92
C LEU A 33 -14.78 -20.25 -30.53
N ILE A 34 -15.59 -19.72 -31.45
CA ILE A 34 -16.52 -18.61 -31.18
C ILE A 34 -17.64 -19.09 -30.25
N LEU A 35 -18.17 -20.28 -30.44
CA LEU A 35 -19.25 -20.84 -29.61
C LEU A 35 -18.78 -21.10 -28.18
N VAL A 36 -17.56 -21.63 -27.99
CA VAL A 36 -16.97 -21.87 -26.67
C VAL A 36 -16.67 -20.54 -25.98
N ALA A 37 -16.15 -19.54 -26.70
CA ALA A 37 -15.89 -18.22 -26.13
C ALA A 37 -17.20 -17.52 -25.70
N ALA A 38 -18.29 -17.65 -26.45
CA ALA A 38 -19.59 -17.10 -26.10
C ALA A 38 -20.20 -17.77 -24.86
N LEU A 39 -20.06 -19.10 -24.72
CA LEU A 39 -20.52 -19.85 -23.53
C LEU A 39 -19.74 -19.50 -22.27
N VAL A 40 -18.42 -19.33 -22.37
CA VAL A 40 -17.57 -18.90 -21.24
C VAL A 40 -17.90 -17.47 -20.83
N ALA A 41 -18.11 -16.57 -21.79
CA ALA A 41 -18.47 -15.19 -21.49
C ALA A 41 -19.84 -15.07 -20.83
N ALA A 42 -20.82 -15.89 -21.23
CA ALA A 42 -22.15 -15.91 -20.61
C ALA A 42 -22.11 -16.45 -19.17
N SER A 43 -21.32 -17.47 -18.88
CA SER A 43 -21.19 -18.04 -17.52
C SER A 43 -20.45 -17.10 -16.57
N VAL A 44 -19.41 -16.39 -17.02
CA VAL A 44 -18.70 -15.40 -16.22
C VAL A 44 -19.60 -14.20 -15.90
N ASN A 45 -20.40 -13.74 -16.86
CA ASN A 45 -21.34 -12.62 -16.63
C ASN A 45 -22.49 -12.98 -15.68
N ALA A 46 -22.96 -14.24 -15.70
CA ALA A 46 -23.98 -14.70 -14.76
C ALA A 46 -23.45 -14.80 -13.32
N GLN A 47 -22.23 -15.30 -13.13
CA GLN A 47 -21.60 -15.37 -11.81
C GLN A 47 -21.27 -13.99 -11.23
N THR A 48 -20.84 -13.05 -12.05
CA THR A 48 -20.55 -11.68 -11.58
C THR A 48 -21.81 -10.89 -11.24
N ARG A 49 -22.95 -11.12 -11.95
CA ARG A 49 -24.24 -10.51 -11.57
C ARG A 49 -24.76 -11.02 -10.23
N HIS A 50 -24.77 -12.35 -10.00
CA HIS A 50 -25.22 -12.92 -8.73
C HIS A 50 -24.32 -12.56 -7.53
N ARG A 51 -23.02 -12.32 -7.77
CA ARG A 51 -22.10 -11.89 -6.71
C ARG A 51 -22.33 -10.42 -6.32
N ARG A 52 -22.64 -9.53 -7.30
CA ARG A 52 -22.95 -8.12 -7.02
C ARG A 52 -24.25 -7.88 -6.26
N GLU A 53 -25.23 -8.78 -6.40
CA GLU A 53 -26.51 -8.64 -5.69
C GLU A 53 -26.45 -9.17 -4.24
N ARG A 54 -25.42 -9.93 -3.86
CA ARG A 54 -25.28 -10.50 -2.52
C ARG A 54 -24.22 -9.85 -1.64
N GLU A 55 -23.39 -8.95 -2.13
CA GLU A 55 -22.58 -8.14 -1.24
C GLU A 55 -23.51 -7.09 -0.61
N PRO A 56 -23.78 -7.19 0.72
CA PRO A 56 -24.33 -6.06 1.43
C PRO A 56 -23.37 -4.91 1.13
N LYS A 57 -23.88 -3.77 0.67
CA LYS A 57 -23.13 -2.52 0.69
C LYS A 57 -22.71 -2.35 2.16
N GLU A 58 -21.54 -2.84 2.51
CA GLU A 58 -20.87 -2.51 3.75
C GLU A 58 -20.70 -1.00 3.68
N THR A 59 -21.65 -0.31 4.32
CA THR A 59 -21.63 1.14 4.43
C THR A 59 -20.36 1.42 5.22
N GLU A 60 -19.28 1.74 4.50
CA GLU A 60 -17.98 2.06 5.07
C GLU A 60 -18.23 3.15 6.11
N ARG A 61 -18.20 2.77 7.38
CA ARG A 61 -18.44 3.70 8.49
C ARG A 61 -17.40 4.79 8.38
N PRO A 62 -17.78 6.05 8.19
CA PRO A 62 -16.81 7.13 8.10
C PRO A 62 -15.98 7.17 9.39
N ALA A 63 -14.68 7.41 9.23
CA ALA A 63 -13.81 7.59 10.38
C ALA A 63 -14.32 8.78 11.20
N PRO A 64 -14.31 8.67 12.54
CA PRO A 64 -14.66 9.80 13.40
C PRO A 64 -13.74 10.98 13.09
N ALA A 65 -14.30 12.18 12.95
CA ALA A 65 -13.50 13.40 12.75
C ALA A 65 -12.61 13.61 13.98
N VAL A 66 -11.29 13.61 13.79
CA VAL A 66 -10.33 13.71 14.88
C VAL A 66 -9.46 14.94 14.70
N SER A 67 -9.66 15.93 15.57
CA SER A 67 -8.77 17.06 15.75
C SER A 67 -7.71 16.74 16.82
N VAL A 68 -6.62 17.51 16.84
CA VAL A 68 -5.64 17.46 17.93
C VAL A 68 -6.31 17.78 19.26
N ASP A 69 -6.09 16.93 20.27
CA ASP A 69 -6.67 17.05 21.61
C ASP A 69 -5.57 17.40 22.62
N LYS A 70 -5.96 18.06 23.71
CA LYS A 70 -5.02 18.41 24.81
C LYS A 70 -4.46 17.19 25.53
N ARG A 71 -5.13 16.03 25.40
CA ARG A 71 -4.68 14.74 25.96
C ARG A 71 -3.64 14.05 25.10
N ASP A 72 -3.42 14.52 23.86
CA ASP A 72 -2.47 13.87 22.97
C ASP A 72 -1.05 13.99 23.49
N THR A 73 -0.33 12.89 23.51
CA THR A 73 1.11 12.89 23.71
C THR A 73 1.80 13.46 22.48
N MET A 74 2.48 14.59 22.67
CA MET A 74 3.09 15.34 21.58
C MET A 74 4.54 14.91 21.34
N VAL A 75 4.94 14.87 20.07
CA VAL A 75 6.35 14.65 19.67
C VAL A 75 7.17 15.87 20.10
N THR A 76 8.20 15.64 20.90
CA THR A 76 9.09 16.69 21.41
C THR A 76 10.26 16.98 20.46
N PRO A 77 10.78 18.23 20.42
CA PRO A 77 12.03 18.54 19.73
C PRO A 77 13.22 17.73 20.28
N PRO A 78 14.22 17.37 19.44
CA PRO A 78 14.50 17.88 18.09
C PRO A 78 13.88 17.06 16.93
N ALA A 79 12.85 16.27 17.16
CA ALA A 79 12.27 15.42 16.12
C ALA A 79 11.61 16.23 14.98
N THR A 80 11.69 15.71 13.76
CA THR A 80 11.10 16.32 12.55
C THR A 80 9.59 16.54 12.65
N PHE A 81 8.91 15.73 13.46
CA PHE A 81 7.47 15.81 13.70
C PHE A 81 7.12 16.61 14.97
N ALA A 82 8.06 17.38 15.54
CA ALA A 82 7.84 18.15 16.75
C ALA A 82 6.54 18.97 16.68
N GLY A 83 5.77 18.95 17.78
CA GLY A 83 4.48 19.63 17.87
C GLY A 83 3.31 18.92 17.20
N LYS A 84 3.50 17.70 16.67
CA LYS A 84 2.40 16.82 16.25
C LYS A 84 2.12 15.77 17.31
N PRO A 85 0.87 15.29 17.44
CA PRO A 85 0.59 14.11 18.23
C PRO A 85 1.33 12.89 17.71
N TYR A 86 1.85 12.03 18.60
CA TYR A 86 2.52 10.80 18.19
C TYR A 86 1.64 9.93 17.30
N TRP A 87 0.35 9.77 17.64
CA TRP A 87 -0.55 8.97 16.83
C TRP A 87 -0.63 9.45 15.37
N LEU A 88 -0.65 10.78 15.15
CA LEU A 88 -0.73 11.35 13.81
C LEU A 88 0.59 11.19 13.05
N ALA A 89 1.72 11.49 13.70
CA ALA A 89 3.04 11.35 13.11
C ALA A 89 3.33 9.89 12.70
N LEU A 90 3.00 8.93 13.57
CA LEU A 90 3.16 7.51 13.31
C LEU A 90 2.22 7.04 12.18
N ALA A 91 0.95 7.48 12.17
CA ALA A 91 0.02 7.16 11.06
C ALA A 91 0.52 7.67 9.71
N GLN A 92 1.08 8.89 9.66
CA GLN A 92 1.67 9.45 8.45
C GLN A 92 2.88 8.65 7.97
N CYS A 93 3.76 8.24 8.87
CA CYS A 93 4.89 7.36 8.56
C CYS A 93 4.42 5.98 8.06
N GLY A 94 3.46 5.37 8.73
CA GLY A 94 2.84 4.13 8.28
C GLY A 94 2.29 4.23 6.85
N GLY A 95 1.64 5.35 6.52
CA GLY A 95 1.13 5.63 5.17
C GLY A 95 2.23 5.69 4.11
N ALA A 96 3.39 6.30 4.42
CA ALA A 96 4.53 6.35 3.50
C ALA A 96 5.11 4.95 3.24
N TYR A 97 5.30 4.12 4.28
CA TYR A 97 5.77 2.74 4.12
C TYR A 97 4.75 1.83 3.46
N PHE A 98 3.45 1.99 3.77
CA PHE A 98 2.40 1.28 3.06
C PHE A 98 2.43 1.58 1.56
N LYS A 99 2.64 2.84 1.19
CA LYS A 99 2.80 3.20 -0.23
C LYS A 99 4.02 2.56 -0.88
N LEU A 100 5.15 2.48 -0.17
CA LEU A 100 6.33 1.73 -0.63
C LEU A 100 5.99 0.26 -0.90
N ASN A 101 5.25 -0.40 0.00
CA ASN A 101 4.78 -1.77 -0.22
C ASN A 101 3.98 -1.89 -1.52
N VAL A 102 3.01 -1.01 -1.75
CA VAL A 102 2.19 -1.02 -2.99
C VAL A 102 3.05 -0.83 -4.24
N LEU A 103 3.99 0.10 -4.23
CA LEU A 103 4.86 0.38 -5.37
C LEU A 103 5.84 -0.78 -5.64
N TYR A 104 6.44 -1.38 -4.61
CA TYR A 104 7.30 -2.56 -4.77
C TYR A 104 6.51 -3.79 -5.20
N THR A 105 5.25 -3.94 -4.77
CA THR A 105 4.35 -4.99 -5.26
C THR A 105 4.15 -4.87 -6.78
N ALA A 106 3.89 -3.67 -7.28
CA ALA A 106 3.75 -3.44 -8.73
C ALA A 106 5.02 -3.80 -9.49
N LEU A 107 6.20 -3.42 -8.97
CA LEU A 107 7.49 -3.78 -9.59
C LEU A 107 7.77 -5.29 -9.55
N ALA A 108 7.45 -5.98 -8.45
CA ALA A 108 7.61 -7.43 -8.35
C ALA A 108 6.73 -8.16 -9.37
N VAL A 109 5.48 -7.71 -9.55
CA VAL A 109 4.57 -8.25 -10.58
C VAL A 109 5.14 -8.01 -11.97
N GLN A 110 5.64 -6.80 -12.26
CA GLN A 110 6.24 -6.46 -13.55
C GLN A 110 7.49 -7.30 -13.83
N ALA A 111 8.36 -7.49 -12.84
CA ALA A 111 9.57 -8.30 -12.96
C ALA A 111 9.28 -9.80 -13.27
N ARG A 112 8.09 -10.29 -12.88
CA ARG A 112 7.64 -11.65 -13.21
C ARG A 112 7.01 -11.75 -14.59
N ALA A 113 6.18 -10.78 -14.96
CA ALA A 113 5.29 -10.88 -16.11
C ALA A 113 5.92 -10.44 -17.43
N VAL A 114 6.73 -9.37 -17.42
CA VAL A 114 7.20 -8.73 -18.66
C VAL A 114 8.56 -9.27 -19.11
N LYS A 115 9.49 -9.44 -18.19
CA LYS A 115 10.83 -9.95 -18.46
C LYS A 115 11.30 -10.69 -17.21
N PRO A 116 11.13 -12.03 -17.17
CA PRO A 116 11.43 -12.79 -15.95
C PRO A 116 12.87 -12.57 -15.49
N ASP A 117 13.03 -11.85 -14.39
CA ASP A 117 14.29 -11.63 -13.70
C ASP A 117 14.14 -12.11 -12.24
N PRO A 118 14.61 -13.33 -11.92
CA PRO A 118 14.47 -13.90 -10.59
C PRO A 118 15.16 -13.07 -9.50
N LYS A 119 16.31 -12.44 -9.82
CA LYS A 119 17.06 -11.63 -8.83
C LYS A 119 16.29 -10.37 -8.48
N LEU A 120 15.80 -9.65 -9.51
CA LEU A 120 15.04 -8.43 -9.33
C LEU A 120 13.70 -8.69 -8.63
N ASN A 121 13.03 -9.80 -8.98
CA ASN A 121 11.81 -10.23 -8.31
C ASN A 121 12.05 -10.53 -6.81
N THR A 122 13.14 -11.24 -6.48
CA THR A 122 13.51 -11.54 -5.08
C THR A 122 13.79 -10.25 -4.31
N GLU A 123 14.52 -9.31 -4.90
CA GLU A 123 14.82 -8.01 -4.28
C GLU A 123 13.54 -7.22 -3.99
N TYR A 124 12.65 -7.08 -4.98
CA TYR A 124 11.39 -6.36 -4.77
C TYR A 124 10.48 -7.06 -3.77
N THR A 125 10.45 -8.40 -3.76
CA THR A 125 9.69 -9.16 -2.77
C THR A 125 10.20 -8.91 -1.36
N ARG A 126 11.52 -8.86 -1.15
CA ARG A 126 12.09 -8.50 0.13
C ARG A 126 11.71 -7.07 0.54
N LYS A 127 11.90 -6.09 -0.35
CA LYS A 127 11.58 -4.68 -0.07
C LYS A 127 10.09 -4.46 0.26
N LEU A 128 9.17 -5.14 -0.44
CA LEU A 128 7.74 -5.02 -0.11
C LEU A 128 7.39 -5.62 1.26
N ASN A 129 8.03 -6.74 1.63
CA ASN A 129 7.83 -7.38 2.93
C ASN A 129 8.39 -6.50 4.06
N ASP A 130 9.56 -5.90 3.87
CA ASP A 130 10.16 -4.98 4.83
C ASP A 130 9.26 -3.73 4.98
N ALA A 131 8.77 -3.19 3.88
CA ALA A 131 7.89 -2.02 3.90
C ALA A 131 6.57 -2.28 4.63
N ILE A 132 5.90 -3.43 4.39
CA ILE A 132 4.63 -3.73 5.08
C ILE A 132 4.85 -4.00 6.57
N LYS A 133 5.93 -4.71 6.93
CA LYS A 133 6.30 -4.93 8.34
C LYS A 133 6.53 -3.60 9.06
N THR A 134 7.26 -2.70 8.43
CA THR A 134 7.52 -1.36 8.96
C THR A 134 6.23 -0.54 9.10
N ALA A 135 5.37 -0.52 8.06
CA ALA A 135 4.08 0.16 8.12
C ALA A 135 3.23 -0.35 9.29
N THR A 136 3.19 -1.67 9.49
CA THR A 136 2.45 -2.29 10.60
C THR A 136 2.95 -1.82 11.96
N ALA A 137 4.26 -1.71 12.15
CA ALA A 137 4.85 -1.20 13.39
C ALA A 137 4.38 0.23 13.70
N PHE A 138 4.38 1.10 12.70
CA PHE A 138 3.89 2.47 12.83
C PHE A 138 2.39 2.54 13.14
N PHE A 139 1.58 1.73 12.46
CA PHE A 139 0.13 1.67 12.72
C PHE A 139 -0.20 1.16 14.11
N THR A 140 0.52 0.15 14.57
CA THR A 140 0.35 -0.35 15.94
C THR A 140 0.69 0.73 16.98
N GLY A 141 1.76 1.50 16.75
CA GLY A 141 2.09 2.62 17.62
C GLY A 141 0.99 3.69 17.62
N ALA A 142 0.51 4.08 16.43
CA ALA A 142 -0.59 5.06 16.30
C ALA A 142 -1.87 4.60 17.01
N GLU A 143 -2.26 3.33 16.81
CA GLU A 143 -3.41 2.70 17.49
C GLU A 143 -3.27 2.81 19.00
N ARG A 144 -2.11 2.45 19.54
CA ARG A 144 -1.89 2.45 21.00
C ARG A 144 -2.00 3.86 21.58
N PHE A 145 -1.43 4.87 20.95
CA PHE A 145 -1.60 6.26 21.42
C PHE A 145 -3.06 6.71 21.38
N LEU A 146 -3.81 6.42 20.33
CA LEU A 146 -5.24 6.76 20.27
C LEU A 146 -6.04 6.10 21.41
N MET A 147 -5.73 4.84 21.70
CA MET A 147 -6.39 4.09 22.77
C MET A 147 -5.97 4.62 24.15
N THR A 148 -4.68 4.89 24.38
CA THR A 148 -4.19 5.30 25.71
C THR A 148 -4.48 6.75 26.03
N ASP A 149 -4.23 7.66 25.09
CA ASP A 149 -4.36 9.09 25.34
C ASP A 149 -5.82 9.56 25.34
N ARG A 150 -6.66 8.93 24.49
CA ARG A 150 -8.03 9.38 24.27
C ARG A 150 -9.09 8.38 24.72
N GLY A 151 -8.71 7.16 25.09
CA GLY A 151 -9.65 6.10 25.43
C GLY A 151 -10.54 5.68 24.26
N ILE A 152 -10.06 5.86 23.01
CA ILE A 152 -10.80 5.49 21.80
C ILE A 152 -10.78 3.98 21.68
N GLU A 153 -11.92 3.38 21.33
CA GLU A 153 -11.99 1.95 21.05
C GLU A 153 -11.12 1.57 19.84
N ARG A 154 -10.59 0.36 19.86
CA ARG A 154 -9.68 -0.14 18.83
C ARG A 154 -10.19 0.04 17.41
N ILE A 155 -11.47 -0.27 17.17
CA ILE A 155 -12.09 -0.17 15.84
C ILE A 155 -12.04 1.28 15.32
N ASP A 156 -12.40 2.24 16.16
CA ASP A 156 -12.37 3.66 15.82
C ASP A 156 -10.92 4.17 15.67
N ALA A 157 -10.00 3.72 16.51
CA ALA A 157 -8.58 4.03 16.36
C ALA A 157 -8.02 3.58 15.00
N VAL A 158 -8.40 2.36 14.56
CA VAL A 158 -8.03 1.84 13.23
C VAL A 158 -8.59 2.72 12.10
N LEU A 159 -9.84 3.14 12.18
CA LEU A 159 -10.43 4.03 11.17
C LEU A 159 -9.69 5.37 11.10
N ILE A 160 -9.38 5.95 12.26
CA ILE A 160 -8.71 7.25 12.36
C ILE A 160 -7.31 7.21 11.75
N TYR A 161 -6.44 6.28 12.18
CA TYR A 161 -5.09 6.24 11.64
C TYR A 161 -5.06 5.84 10.16
N ASN A 162 -5.99 4.99 9.71
CA ASN A 162 -6.11 4.63 8.29
C ASN A 162 -6.46 5.83 7.42
N GLU A 163 -7.37 6.69 7.84
CA GLU A 163 -7.71 7.91 7.11
C GLU A 163 -6.46 8.79 6.94
N GLN A 164 -5.72 9.03 8.01
CA GLN A 164 -4.51 9.85 7.98
C GLN A 164 -3.38 9.21 7.14
N SER A 165 -3.24 7.91 7.20
CA SER A 165 -2.27 7.17 6.39
C SER A 165 -2.61 7.20 4.89
N ARG A 166 -3.89 7.02 4.53
CA ARG A 166 -4.37 7.15 3.15
C ARG A 166 -4.12 8.54 2.61
N ALA A 167 -4.40 9.60 3.37
CA ALA A 167 -4.16 10.98 2.96
C ALA A 167 -2.69 11.25 2.59
N VAL A 168 -1.73 10.55 3.20
CA VAL A 168 -0.31 10.60 2.81
C VAL A 168 -0.05 9.72 1.59
N ALA A 169 -0.48 8.46 1.62
CA ALA A 169 -0.25 7.49 0.54
C ALA A 169 -0.79 7.96 -0.82
N ASP A 170 -1.94 8.65 -0.84
CA ASP A 170 -2.57 9.14 -2.07
C ASP A 170 -1.80 10.27 -2.75
N ARG A 171 -1.04 11.05 -2.00
CA ARG A 171 -0.17 12.12 -2.52
C ARG A 171 1.13 11.57 -3.12
N ILE A 172 1.56 10.40 -2.71
CA ILE A 172 2.80 9.78 -3.14
C ILE A 172 2.55 9.00 -4.43
N LYS A 173 3.28 9.33 -5.51
CA LYS A 173 3.11 8.67 -6.83
C LYS A 173 4.32 7.85 -7.26
N THR A 174 5.49 8.08 -6.67
CA THR A 174 6.76 7.42 -7.07
C THR A 174 7.47 6.84 -5.85
N ILE A 175 8.39 5.90 -6.11
CA ILE A 175 9.25 5.32 -5.06
C ILE A 175 10.11 6.39 -4.38
N ASP A 176 10.72 7.27 -5.16
CA ASP A 176 11.57 8.34 -4.62
C ASP A 176 10.77 9.28 -3.69
N ALA A 177 9.53 9.63 -4.08
CA ALA A 177 8.65 10.41 -3.23
C ALA A 177 8.28 9.68 -1.93
N ALA A 178 8.06 8.35 -2.01
CA ALA A 178 7.77 7.53 -0.84
C ALA A 178 8.98 7.40 0.09
N LEU A 179 10.18 7.18 -0.46
CA LEU A 179 11.43 7.14 0.31
C LEU A 179 11.71 8.48 0.98
N ASN A 180 11.52 9.59 0.28
CA ASN A 180 11.67 10.92 0.86
C ASN A 180 10.65 11.17 1.99
N ALA A 181 9.40 10.76 1.84
CA ALA A 181 8.39 10.88 2.89
C ALA A 181 8.72 10.00 4.11
N ALA A 182 9.33 8.83 3.90
CA ALA A 182 9.70 7.90 4.96
C ALA A 182 11.05 8.25 5.65
N LYS A 183 11.86 9.14 5.07
CA LYS A 183 13.25 9.40 5.48
C LYS A 183 13.45 9.69 6.97
N THR A 184 12.50 10.41 7.57
CA THR A 184 12.59 10.83 8.97
C THR A 184 11.83 9.92 9.94
N CYS A 185 11.12 8.92 9.42
CA CYS A 185 10.30 8.04 10.22
C CYS A 185 11.09 7.12 11.18
N PRO A 186 12.26 6.58 10.81
CA PRO A 186 13.07 5.80 11.76
C PRO A 186 13.45 6.60 13.00
N ALA A 187 13.84 7.88 12.83
CA ALA A 187 14.17 8.73 13.96
C ALA A 187 12.96 9.04 14.85
N LEU A 188 11.78 9.22 14.26
CA LEU A 188 10.53 9.35 15.01
C LEU A 188 10.24 8.09 15.82
N TYR A 189 10.41 6.91 15.24
CA TYR A 189 10.14 5.65 15.93
C TYR A 189 11.12 5.41 17.08
N GLN A 190 12.39 5.72 16.89
CA GLN A 190 13.41 5.66 17.95
C GLN A 190 13.05 6.60 19.10
N ALA A 191 12.71 7.86 18.79
CA ALA A 191 12.26 8.81 19.82
C ALA A 191 11.02 8.33 20.58
N CYS A 192 10.11 7.65 19.89
CA CYS A 192 8.96 7.02 20.52
C CYS A 192 9.36 5.87 21.44
N GLN A 193 10.30 5.02 21.04
CA GLN A 193 10.79 3.92 21.86
C GLN A 193 11.48 4.44 23.13
N ASP A 194 12.29 5.48 22.99
CA ASP A 194 13.04 6.08 24.10
C ASP A 194 12.10 6.72 25.15
N ALA A 195 11.07 7.43 24.69
CA ALA A 195 10.15 8.14 25.58
C ALA A 195 8.91 7.31 25.98
N HIS A 196 8.46 6.40 25.14
CA HIS A 196 7.17 5.71 25.23
C HIS A 196 7.28 4.21 24.84
N ALA A 197 8.20 3.47 25.46
CA ALA A 197 8.50 2.08 25.13
C ALA A 197 7.26 1.15 25.07
N LYS A 198 6.25 1.39 25.91
CA LYS A 198 4.99 0.60 25.89
C LYS A 198 4.18 0.77 24.61
N ALA A 199 4.19 1.97 24.04
CA ALA A 199 3.47 2.27 22.79
C ALA A 199 4.27 1.84 21.56
N CYS A 200 5.60 2.05 21.56
CA CYS A 200 6.52 1.72 20.48
C CYS A 200 7.49 0.60 20.90
N SER A 201 6.99 -0.63 21.06
CA SER A 201 7.81 -1.76 21.53
C SER A 201 8.78 -2.24 20.45
N GLU A 202 9.97 -2.71 20.88
CA GLU A 202 11.03 -3.22 19.98
C GLU A 202 10.57 -4.38 19.08
N SER A 203 9.66 -5.23 19.55
CA SER A 203 9.13 -6.36 18.76
C SER A 203 8.42 -5.94 17.47
N LEU A 204 8.09 -4.65 17.35
CA LEU A 204 7.43 -4.06 16.20
C LEU A 204 8.31 -3.01 15.49
N ALA A 205 9.59 -2.92 15.85
CA ALA A 205 10.50 -1.94 15.25
C ALA A 205 10.51 -2.03 13.73
N PRO A 206 10.51 -0.88 13.03
CA PRO A 206 10.63 -0.84 11.57
C PRO A 206 11.97 -1.45 11.13
N VAL A 207 11.96 -2.09 9.98
CA VAL A 207 13.20 -2.54 9.31
C VAL A 207 13.80 -1.31 8.62
N GLY A 208 15.02 -0.97 9.01
CA GLY A 208 15.82 0.14 8.48
C GLY A 208 16.35 -0.10 7.07
#